data_6acabebc39cc8b70b5230e3340d11df3
#
_entry.id   6acabebc39cc8b70b5230e3340d11df3
#
_cell.length_a   1.000
_cell.length_b   1.000
_cell.length_c   1.000
_cell.angle_alpha   90.00
_cell.angle_beta   90.00
_cell.angle_gamma   90.00
#
_symmetry.space_group_name_H-M   'P 1'
#
loop_
_entity.id
_entity.type
_entity.pdbx_description
1 polymer ?
#
loop_
_entity_poly.entity_id
_entity_poly.type
_entity_poly.pdbx_seq_one_letter_code
_entity_poly.pdbx_strand_id
1 'polypeptide(L)'
;GVIWDINRVGPSTGLPTRTQQGDLTMLYEASHGDTQHIVLIPGTVDECFEFGWRAFDVAEQFQTLVFGFSDLDLGMNRWATAGFEYPDQKLDRGKVIRTQEQLDAIENFGRYRDVDGDGIPYRTLPGSGLEPILYRGTGHDEDGIYSEDPGIYAATVARLKRKIEGARDLLPAPILREENDKQVGIIYYGSVENTITEIDDILESTTGLKVSTCRVRALPYLSLIHIRRSRRSIRS
;
A
#
# COMPACT_ATOMS: atom_id res chain seq x y z
N GLY A 1 -7.19 6.55 -7.13
CA GLY A 1 -7.74 7.39 -6.06
C GLY A 1 -7.15 7.04 -4.70
N VAL A 2 -7.22 8.00 -3.78
CA VAL A 2 -6.69 7.83 -2.41
C VAL A 2 -7.82 8.11 -1.41
N ILE A 3 -7.97 7.21 -0.44
CA ILE A 3 -8.95 7.35 0.65
C ILE A 3 -8.21 7.20 1.98
N TRP A 4 -8.41 8.15 2.89
CA TRP A 4 -7.87 8.08 4.24
C TRP A 4 -8.96 7.68 5.23
N ASP A 5 -8.71 6.60 5.98
CA ASP A 5 -9.48 6.20 7.15
C ASP A 5 -8.74 6.65 8.42
N ILE A 6 -9.39 7.49 9.21
CA ILE A 6 -8.88 7.92 10.51
C ILE A 6 -9.67 7.15 11.56
N ASN A 7 -9.14 6.01 11.92
CA ASN A 7 -9.85 4.99 12.68
C ASN A 7 -10.14 5.43 14.12
N ARG A 8 -11.35 5.18 14.55
CA ARG A 8 -11.83 5.42 15.89
C ARG A 8 -12.80 4.33 16.35
N VAL A 9 -13.12 4.31 17.63
CA VAL A 9 -13.97 3.25 18.19
C VAL A 9 -15.35 3.25 17.55
N GLY A 10 -15.67 2.10 16.91
CA GLY A 10 -16.98 1.78 16.35
C GLY A 10 -17.86 0.97 17.30
N PRO A 11 -19.04 0.46 16.84
CA PRO A 11 -19.59 0.64 15.49
C PRO A 11 -20.12 2.06 15.24
N SER A 12 -20.17 2.46 13.95
CA SER A 12 -20.49 3.82 13.54
C SER A 12 -19.55 4.83 14.21
N THR A 13 -20.05 5.89 14.81
CA THR A 13 -19.27 6.82 15.64
C THR A 13 -19.48 6.48 17.13
N GLY A 14 -19.09 5.28 17.54
CA GLY A 14 -19.33 4.77 18.89
C GLY A 14 -18.72 5.64 20.00
N LEU A 15 -17.39 5.83 19.98
CA LEU A 15 -16.66 6.73 20.86
C LEU A 15 -15.85 7.72 20.01
N PRO A 16 -16.40 8.90 19.67
CA PRO A 16 -15.85 9.77 18.62
C PRO A 16 -14.46 10.34 18.92
N THR A 17 -14.05 10.35 20.17
CA THR A 17 -12.75 10.89 20.64
C THR A 17 -11.80 9.80 21.15
N ARG A 18 -12.06 8.55 20.86
CA ARG A 18 -11.21 7.44 21.29
C ARG A 18 -10.63 6.70 20.09
N THR A 19 -9.32 6.49 20.14
CA THR A 19 -8.60 5.77 19.12
C THR A 19 -8.94 4.29 19.09
N GLN A 20 -8.87 3.70 17.90
CA GLN A 20 -8.95 2.26 17.66
C GLN A 20 -8.12 1.96 16.41
N GLN A 21 -7.77 0.69 16.22
CA GLN A 21 -7.03 0.21 15.05
C GLN A 21 -7.74 -1.02 14.44
N GLY A 22 -9.08 -1.00 14.41
CA GLY A 22 -9.91 -2.16 14.04
C GLY A 22 -10.18 -2.33 12.54
N ASP A 23 -10.06 -1.28 11.74
CA ASP A 23 -10.57 -1.28 10.35
C ASP A 23 -9.55 -1.75 9.30
N LEU A 24 -8.33 -2.15 9.73
CA LEU A 24 -7.25 -2.54 8.81
C LEU A 24 -7.65 -3.68 7.86
N THR A 25 -8.29 -4.72 8.37
CA THR A 25 -8.75 -5.85 7.54
C THR A 25 -9.83 -5.41 6.56
N MET A 26 -10.77 -4.58 7.04
CA MET A 26 -11.82 -4.02 6.20
C MET A 26 -11.25 -3.22 5.03
N LEU A 27 -10.21 -2.39 5.25
CA LEU A 27 -9.57 -1.61 4.20
C LEU A 27 -8.80 -2.51 3.22
N TYR A 28 -8.09 -3.50 3.73
CA TYR A 28 -7.27 -4.38 2.91
C TYR A 28 -8.12 -5.26 1.98
N GLU A 29 -9.28 -5.71 2.45
CA GLU A 29 -10.21 -6.58 1.73
C GLU A 29 -11.47 -5.83 1.24
N ALA A 30 -11.43 -4.50 1.19
CA ALA A 30 -12.56 -3.70 0.73
C ALA A 30 -12.99 -4.07 -0.68
N SER A 31 -14.29 -3.96 -0.98
CA SER A 31 -14.94 -4.32 -2.25
C SER A 31 -15.56 -5.72 -2.26
N HIS A 32 -16.03 -6.13 -3.44
CA HIS A 32 -16.65 -7.43 -3.63
C HIS A 32 -15.63 -8.48 -4.06
N GLY A 33 -15.78 -9.70 -3.55
CA GLY A 33 -14.98 -10.85 -3.96
C GLY A 33 -13.54 -10.82 -3.42
N ASP A 34 -12.67 -11.54 -4.09
CA ASP A 34 -11.28 -11.79 -3.67
C ASP A 34 -10.36 -10.64 -4.11
N THR A 35 -10.59 -9.45 -3.56
CA THR A 35 -9.75 -8.28 -3.84
C THR A 35 -8.80 -8.00 -2.69
N GLN A 36 -7.69 -7.32 -3.00
CA GLN A 36 -6.76 -6.78 -2.04
C GLN A 36 -6.40 -5.36 -2.43
N HIS A 37 -6.16 -4.51 -1.44
CA HIS A 37 -5.80 -3.12 -1.65
C HIS A 37 -4.44 -2.78 -1.04
N ILE A 38 -3.82 -1.74 -1.58
CA ILE A 38 -2.65 -1.14 -0.97
C ILE A 38 -3.11 -0.26 0.19
N VAL A 39 -2.53 -0.50 1.37
CA VAL A 39 -2.80 0.29 2.58
C VAL A 39 -1.50 0.86 3.10
N LEU A 40 -1.40 2.17 3.23
CA LEU A 40 -0.27 2.87 3.85
C LEU A 40 -0.61 3.18 5.30
N ILE A 41 0.30 2.84 6.22
CA ILE A 41 0.04 2.88 7.67
C ILE A 41 1.11 3.76 8.35
N PRO A 42 0.92 5.08 8.42
CA PRO A 42 1.84 5.95 9.12
C PRO A 42 1.80 5.71 10.63
N GLY A 43 2.96 5.84 11.28
CA GLY A 43 3.10 5.77 12.73
C GLY A 43 3.45 7.13 13.36
N THR A 44 3.80 8.12 12.55
CA THR A 44 4.18 9.46 12.97
C THR A 44 3.53 10.52 12.07
N VAL A 45 3.49 11.79 12.51
CA VAL A 45 2.97 12.88 11.67
C VAL A 45 3.86 13.14 10.44
N ASP A 46 5.15 12.90 10.54
CA ASP A 46 6.07 13.02 9.40
C ASP A 46 5.71 11.97 8.32
N GLU A 47 5.40 10.75 8.74
CA GLU A 47 4.91 9.71 7.83
C GLU A 47 3.49 10.01 7.29
N CYS A 48 2.63 10.66 8.08
CA CYS A 48 1.34 11.12 7.57
C CYS A 48 1.52 12.08 6.40
N PHE A 49 2.47 13.00 6.50
CA PHE A 49 2.80 13.92 5.42
C PHE A 49 3.43 13.16 4.22
N GLU A 50 4.45 12.35 4.46
CA GLU A 50 5.14 11.58 3.41
C GLU A 50 4.17 10.66 2.66
N PHE A 51 3.40 9.86 3.37
CA PHE A 51 2.46 8.93 2.74
C PHE A 51 1.28 9.65 2.09
N GLY A 52 0.96 10.85 2.56
CA GLY A 52 -0.08 11.70 1.98
C GLY A 52 0.14 11.99 0.50
N TRP A 53 1.34 12.39 0.11
CA TRP A 53 1.64 12.65 -1.30
C TRP A 53 2.06 11.39 -2.06
N ARG A 54 2.82 10.47 -1.45
CA ARG A 54 3.23 9.20 -2.08
C ARG A 54 2.05 8.32 -2.45
N ALA A 55 0.95 8.36 -1.70
CA ALA A 55 -0.25 7.59 -2.00
C ALA A 55 -0.80 7.87 -3.40
N PHE A 56 -0.67 9.11 -3.91
CA PHE A 56 -1.10 9.45 -5.26
C PHE A 56 -0.20 8.84 -6.32
N ASP A 57 1.12 8.86 -6.13
CA ASP A 57 2.05 8.20 -7.05
C ASP A 57 1.80 6.68 -7.08
N VAL A 58 1.62 6.06 -5.93
CA VAL A 58 1.30 4.63 -5.84
C VAL A 58 -0.04 4.32 -6.53
N ALA A 59 -1.07 5.14 -6.30
CA ALA A 59 -2.37 4.95 -6.95
C ALA A 59 -2.30 5.04 -8.48
N GLU A 60 -1.47 5.94 -9.00
CA GLU A 60 -1.25 6.10 -10.43
C GLU A 60 -0.38 4.98 -11.02
N GLN A 61 0.71 4.62 -10.35
CA GLN A 61 1.61 3.53 -10.76
C GLN A 61 0.87 2.20 -10.86
N PHE A 62 0.09 1.85 -9.83
CA PHE A 62 -0.64 0.58 -9.77
C PHE A 62 -2.05 0.66 -10.36
N GLN A 63 -2.49 1.83 -10.80
CA GLN A 63 -3.83 2.04 -11.37
C GLN A 63 -4.91 1.41 -10.49
N THR A 64 -4.90 1.75 -9.20
CA THR A 64 -5.78 1.18 -8.19
C THR A 64 -6.11 2.19 -7.10
N LEU A 65 -7.06 1.83 -6.25
CA LEU A 65 -7.35 2.56 -5.02
C LEU A 65 -6.24 2.29 -3.99
N VAL A 66 -5.80 3.34 -3.31
CA VAL A 66 -4.86 3.26 -2.18
C VAL A 66 -5.53 3.80 -0.94
N PHE A 67 -5.46 3.05 0.14
CA PHE A 67 -5.92 3.50 1.44
C PHE A 67 -4.76 4.05 2.27
N GLY A 68 -4.98 5.18 2.94
CA GLY A 68 -4.20 5.59 4.08
C GLY A 68 -4.96 5.18 5.34
N PHE A 69 -4.30 4.48 6.24
CA PHE A 69 -4.88 4.03 7.50
C PHE A 69 -4.15 4.68 8.67
N SER A 70 -4.77 5.66 9.27
CA SER A 70 -4.29 6.34 10.47
C SER A 70 -5.29 6.15 11.60
N ASP A 71 -4.99 6.69 12.75
CA ASP A 71 -5.88 6.63 13.90
C ASP A 71 -6.07 8.01 14.53
N LEU A 72 -7.02 8.07 15.45
CA LEU A 72 -7.40 9.33 16.08
C LEU A 72 -6.30 9.90 16.99
N ASP A 73 -5.40 9.05 17.49
CA ASP A 73 -4.28 9.50 18.32
C ASP A 73 -3.31 10.36 17.52
N LEU A 74 -2.98 9.94 16.28
CA LEU A 74 -2.24 10.78 15.34
C LEU A 74 -3.05 11.99 14.87
N GLY A 75 -4.36 11.84 14.66
CA GLY A 75 -5.20 12.86 14.05
C GLY A 75 -5.64 13.98 14.98
N MET A 76 -5.76 13.76 16.29
CA MET A 76 -6.29 14.75 17.24
C MET A 76 -5.26 15.32 18.22
N ASN A 77 -4.18 14.61 18.50
CA ASN A 77 -3.15 15.11 19.41
C ASN A 77 -2.25 16.13 18.71
N ARG A 78 -1.58 16.93 19.51
CA ARG A 78 -0.59 17.90 19.05
C ARG A 78 0.79 17.25 19.12
N TRP A 79 1.34 16.98 17.97
CA TRP A 79 2.66 16.36 17.83
C TRP A 79 3.70 17.42 17.44
N ALA A 80 4.90 17.29 17.98
CA ALA A 80 6.04 18.08 17.54
C ALA A 80 6.69 17.44 16.30
N THR A 81 7.04 18.26 15.33
CA THR A 81 7.77 17.84 14.13
C THR A 81 8.80 18.89 13.76
N ALA A 82 9.83 18.50 13.03
CA ALA A 82 10.85 19.42 12.51
C ALA A 82 10.34 20.33 11.38
N GLY A 83 9.12 20.08 10.90
CA GLY A 83 8.51 20.75 9.75
C GLY A 83 8.44 19.83 8.53
N PHE A 84 7.67 20.26 7.53
CA PHE A 84 7.45 19.48 6.32
C PHE A 84 8.06 20.18 5.12
N GLU A 85 8.82 19.45 4.32
CA GLU A 85 9.28 19.90 3.02
C GLU A 85 8.46 19.18 1.94
N TYR A 86 7.70 19.96 1.15
CA TYR A 86 6.95 19.38 0.04
C TYR A 86 7.93 18.97 -1.06
N PRO A 87 7.85 17.74 -1.58
CA PRO A 87 8.78 17.29 -2.59
C PRO A 87 8.63 18.07 -3.89
N ASP A 88 9.70 18.71 -4.34
CA ASP A 88 9.75 19.41 -5.63
C ASP A 88 10.10 18.43 -6.76
N GLN A 89 9.23 17.44 -6.95
CA GLN A 89 9.37 16.43 -7.99
C GLN A 89 8.08 16.24 -8.77
N LYS A 90 8.21 15.81 -10.00
CA LYS A 90 7.03 15.44 -10.81
C LYS A 90 6.36 14.22 -10.21
N LEU A 91 5.03 14.28 -10.17
CA LEU A 91 4.21 13.12 -9.79
C LEU A 91 4.46 11.97 -10.79
N ASP A 92 4.63 10.77 -10.27
CA ASP A 92 4.75 9.58 -11.09
C ASP A 92 3.34 9.10 -11.51
N ARG A 93 3.09 9.17 -12.80
CA ARG A 93 1.80 8.75 -13.38
C ARG A 93 1.77 7.30 -13.83
N GLY A 94 2.86 6.55 -13.59
CA GLY A 94 2.99 5.18 -14.03
C GLY A 94 2.98 5.02 -15.56
N LYS A 95 2.46 3.92 -16.04
CA LYS A 95 2.48 3.50 -17.46
C LYS A 95 1.49 4.29 -18.33
N VAL A 96 1.68 5.61 -18.44
CA VAL A 96 0.86 6.48 -19.27
C VAL A 96 1.54 6.71 -20.61
N ILE A 97 0.85 6.35 -21.70
CA ILE A 97 1.23 6.64 -23.09
C ILE A 97 0.82 8.07 -23.41
N ARG A 98 1.77 8.87 -23.89
CA ARG A 98 1.58 10.31 -24.18
C ARG A 98 1.75 10.68 -25.62
N THR A 99 2.45 9.86 -26.41
CA THR A 99 2.70 10.12 -27.82
C THR A 99 2.34 8.92 -28.69
N GLN A 100 2.13 9.16 -29.97
CA GLN A 100 1.82 8.09 -30.94
C GLN A 100 3.00 7.10 -31.06
N GLU A 101 4.24 7.58 -31.01
CA GLU A 101 5.42 6.73 -31.08
C GLU A 101 5.49 5.75 -29.91
N GLN A 102 5.07 6.18 -28.71
CA GLN A 102 4.99 5.31 -27.54
C GLN A 102 3.88 4.25 -27.71
N LEU A 103 2.76 4.63 -28.32
CA LEU A 103 1.67 3.70 -28.59
C LEU A 103 2.08 2.65 -29.64
N ASP A 104 2.71 3.09 -30.71
CA ASP A 104 3.16 2.24 -31.83
C ASP A 104 4.28 1.25 -31.39
N ALA A 105 5.03 1.60 -30.35
CA ALA A 105 6.06 0.74 -29.78
C ALA A 105 5.50 -0.44 -28.96
N ILE A 106 4.22 -0.40 -28.60
CA ILE A 106 3.56 -1.47 -27.84
C ILE A 106 2.87 -2.41 -28.82
N GLU A 107 3.42 -3.60 -28.98
CA GLU A 107 2.81 -4.62 -29.81
C GLU A 107 1.44 -5.05 -29.24
N ASN A 108 0.41 -5.00 -30.08
CA ASN A 108 -0.95 -5.39 -29.70
C ASN A 108 -1.46 -4.67 -28.43
N PHE A 109 -1.41 -3.33 -28.44
CA PHE A 109 -1.92 -2.53 -27.33
C PHE A 109 -3.38 -2.91 -26.99
N GLY A 110 -3.65 -3.16 -25.70
CA GLY A 110 -4.96 -3.38 -25.12
C GLY A 110 -5.02 -2.80 -23.72
N ARG A 111 -6.16 -2.20 -23.36
CA ARG A 111 -6.27 -1.46 -22.08
C ARG A 111 -5.94 -2.30 -20.84
N TYR A 112 -6.18 -3.60 -20.91
CA TYR A 112 -5.96 -4.52 -19.79
C TYR A 112 -4.88 -5.55 -20.06
N ARG A 113 -4.14 -5.41 -21.15
CA ARG A 113 -3.07 -6.32 -21.54
C ARG A 113 -1.82 -6.08 -20.71
N ASP A 114 -1.33 -7.15 -20.10
CA ASP A 114 -0.12 -7.15 -19.28
C ASP A 114 1.10 -7.40 -20.14
N VAL A 115 1.63 -6.35 -20.77
CA VAL A 115 2.73 -6.44 -21.74
C VAL A 115 4.04 -6.80 -21.04
N ASP A 116 4.29 -6.28 -19.84
CA ASP A 116 5.55 -6.44 -19.12
C ASP A 116 5.53 -7.62 -18.14
N GLY A 117 4.38 -8.25 -17.91
CA GLY A 117 4.22 -9.37 -16.98
C GLY A 117 4.15 -8.98 -15.50
N ASP A 118 4.07 -7.68 -15.17
CA ASP A 118 3.99 -7.17 -13.81
C ASP A 118 2.54 -6.96 -13.30
N GLY A 119 1.56 -7.24 -14.14
CA GLY A 119 0.13 -7.09 -13.84
C GLY A 119 -0.42 -5.68 -14.09
N ILE A 120 0.42 -4.71 -14.50
CA ILE A 120 0.04 -3.31 -14.70
C ILE A 120 0.00 -2.99 -16.19
N PRO A 121 -1.18 -2.78 -16.79
CA PRO A 121 -1.28 -2.47 -18.20
C PRO A 121 -0.92 -1.01 -18.50
N TYR A 122 -0.51 -0.75 -19.74
CA TYR A 122 -0.38 0.61 -20.24
C TYR A 122 -1.72 1.27 -20.47
N ARG A 123 -1.76 2.61 -20.44
CA ARG A 123 -3.00 3.38 -20.69
C ARG A 123 -2.73 4.68 -21.42
N THR A 124 -3.63 5.07 -22.29
CA THR A 124 -3.76 6.44 -22.78
C THR A 124 -4.64 7.24 -21.81
N LEU A 125 -4.69 8.55 -21.99
CA LEU A 125 -5.58 9.41 -21.19
C LEU A 125 -6.66 10.03 -22.07
N PRO A 126 -7.86 10.24 -21.53
CA PRO A 126 -8.91 10.98 -22.24
C PRO A 126 -8.42 12.36 -22.68
N GLY A 127 -8.71 12.75 -23.90
CA GLY A 127 -8.31 14.04 -24.47
C GLY A 127 -6.85 14.11 -24.97
N SER A 128 -6.08 13.02 -24.90
CA SER A 128 -4.71 12.98 -25.44
C SER A 128 -4.63 13.00 -26.97
N GLY A 129 -5.71 12.76 -27.68
CA GLY A 129 -5.73 12.59 -29.14
C GLY A 129 -5.27 11.21 -29.62
N LEU A 130 -4.87 10.34 -28.69
CA LEU A 130 -4.51 8.96 -28.98
C LEU A 130 -5.75 8.06 -29.04
N GLU A 131 -5.56 6.81 -29.48
CA GLU A 131 -6.63 5.83 -29.56
C GLU A 131 -7.41 5.75 -28.24
N PRO A 132 -8.75 5.87 -28.28
CA PRO A 132 -9.58 5.82 -27.09
C PRO A 132 -9.56 4.42 -26.50
N ILE A 133 -9.48 4.36 -25.18
CA ILE A 133 -9.53 3.11 -24.43
C ILE A 133 -10.93 2.88 -23.86
N LEU A 134 -11.36 1.63 -23.91
CA LEU A 134 -12.60 1.20 -23.27
C LEU A 134 -12.30 0.83 -21.83
N TYR A 135 -12.96 1.51 -20.89
CA TYR A 135 -13.00 1.11 -19.48
C TYR A 135 -14.26 0.29 -19.22
N ARG A 136 -14.08 -0.85 -18.58
CA ARG A 136 -15.21 -1.73 -18.27
C ARG A 136 -15.14 -2.21 -16.82
N GLY A 137 -16.28 -2.15 -16.13
CA GLY A 137 -16.44 -2.61 -14.75
C GLY A 137 -16.94 -4.05 -14.61
N THR A 138 -17.43 -4.65 -15.70
CA THR A 138 -17.86 -6.07 -15.72
C THR A 138 -16.72 -6.97 -16.12
N GLY A 139 -16.92 -8.29 -16.13
CA GLY A 139 -15.96 -9.25 -16.69
C GLY A 139 -15.59 -8.88 -18.12
N HIS A 140 -14.32 -8.96 -18.47
CA HIS A 140 -13.77 -8.52 -19.74
C HIS A 140 -12.44 -9.20 -20.06
N ASP A 141 -12.11 -9.22 -21.35
CA ASP A 141 -10.80 -9.65 -21.84
C ASP A 141 -9.73 -8.51 -21.77
N GLU A 142 -8.58 -8.75 -22.34
CA GLU A 142 -7.44 -7.81 -22.35
C GLU A 142 -7.74 -6.52 -23.15
N ASP A 143 -8.69 -6.56 -24.07
CA ASP A 143 -9.10 -5.41 -24.89
C ASP A 143 -10.30 -4.67 -24.29
N GLY A 144 -10.83 -5.15 -23.15
CA GLY A 144 -12.00 -4.57 -22.49
C GLY A 144 -13.33 -5.04 -23.07
N ILE A 145 -13.34 -6.09 -23.90
CA ILE A 145 -14.55 -6.67 -24.44
C ILE A 145 -15.21 -7.55 -23.37
N TYR A 146 -16.52 -7.39 -23.20
CA TYR A 146 -17.28 -8.18 -22.23
C TYR A 146 -17.09 -9.67 -22.42
N SER A 147 -16.86 -10.37 -21.30
CA SER A 147 -16.74 -11.83 -21.29
C SER A 147 -17.15 -12.42 -19.94
N GLU A 148 -17.84 -13.56 -20.01
CA GLU A 148 -18.14 -14.43 -18.86
C GLU A 148 -17.37 -15.76 -18.96
N ASP A 149 -16.38 -15.83 -19.85
CA ASP A 149 -15.51 -17.02 -19.95
C ASP A 149 -14.69 -17.22 -18.67
N PRO A 150 -14.77 -18.40 -18.04
CA PRO A 150 -14.09 -18.64 -16.77
C PRO A 150 -12.56 -18.62 -16.89
N GLY A 151 -12.00 -18.91 -18.07
CA GLY A 151 -10.55 -18.84 -18.31
C GLY A 151 -10.07 -17.40 -18.37
N ILE A 152 -10.81 -16.52 -19.04
CA ILE A 152 -10.55 -15.07 -19.09
C ILE A 152 -10.67 -14.47 -17.68
N TYR A 153 -11.68 -14.85 -16.92
CA TYR A 153 -11.85 -14.42 -15.54
C TYR A 153 -10.67 -14.85 -14.66
N ALA A 154 -10.27 -16.10 -14.70
CA ALA A 154 -9.14 -16.63 -13.94
C ALA A 154 -7.82 -15.90 -14.29
N ALA A 155 -7.58 -15.64 -15.57
CA ALA A 155 -6.41 -14.88 -16.03
C ALA A 155 -6.42 -13.43 -15.50
N THR A 156 -7.57 -12.77 -15.51
CA THR A 156 -7.73 -11.42 -14.97
C THR A 156 -7.46 -11.36 -13.47
N VAL A 157 -8.00 -12.29 -12.68
CA VAL A 157 -7.76 -12.37 -11.23
C VAL A 157 -6.28 -12.63 -10.94
N ALA A 158 -5.65 -13.54 -11.70
CA ALA A 158 -4.23 -13.82 -11.57
C ALA A 158 -3.35 -12.59 -11.89
N ARG A 159 -3.71 -11.80 -12.91
CA ARG A 159 -3.06 -10.54 -13.24
C ARG A 159 -3.20 -9.52 -12.10
N LEU A 160 -4.41 -9.33 -11.57
CA LEU A 160 -4.67 -8.42 -10.45
C LEU A 160 -3.87 -8.81 -9.20
N LYS A 161 -3.76 -10.11 -8.92
CA LYS A 161 -2.94 -10.61 -7.82
C LYS A 161 -1.46 -10.26 -8.02
N ARG A 162 -0.88 -10.51 -9.22
CA ARG A 162 0.50 -10.13 -9.53
C ARG A 162 0.74 -8.64 -9.31
N LYS A 163 -0.18 -7.80 -9.78
CA LYS A 163 -0.11 -6.34 -9.61
C LYS A 163 0.03 -5.95 -8.14
N ILE A 164 -0.83 -6.46 -7.27
CA ILE A 164 -0.81 -6.13 -5.84
C ILE A 164 0.42 -6.75 -5.14
N GLU A 165 0.81 -7.96 -5.48
CA GLU A 165 2.01 -8.58 -4.93
C GLU A 165 3.29 -7.83 -5.33
N GLY A 166 3.36 -7.32 -6.56
CA GLY A 166 4.46 -6.49 -7.06
C GLY A 166 4.60 -5.14 -6.33
N ALA A 167 3.55 -4.65 -5.68
CA ALA A 167 3.62 -3.42 -4.91
C ALA A 167 4.54 -3.52 -3.69
N ARG A 168 4.77 -4.71 -3.14
CA ARG A 168 5.53 -4.93 -1.89
C ARG A 168 6.91 -4.25 -1.88
N ASP A 169 7.61 -4.30 -3.01
CA ASP A 169 8.98 -3.80 -3.10
C ASP A 169 9.05 -2.27 -3.21
N LEU A 170 7.93 -1.62 -3.53
CA LEU A 170 7.82 -0.17 -3.70
C LEU A 170 7.16 0.52 -2.50
N LEU A 171 6.51 -0.25 -1.63
CA LEU A 171 5.85 0.25 -0.43
C LEU A 171 6.83 0.45 0.72
N PRO A 172 6.48 1.29 1.72
CA PRO A 172 7.29 1.46 2.91
C PRO A 172 7.59 0.12 3.59
N ALA A 173 8.88 -0.23 3.66
CA ALA A 173 9.32 -1.45 4.31
C ALA A 173 9.01 -1.42 5.81
N PRO A 174 8.73 -2.57 6.46
CA PRO A 174 8.58 -2.62 7.90
C PRO A 174 9.87 -2.22 8.61
N ILE A 175 9.73 -1.60 9.77
CA ILE A 175 10.87 -1.26 10.63
C ILE A 175 11.07 -2.39 11.63
N LEU A 176 12.28 -2.98 11.60
CA LEU A 176 12.68 -4.03 12.51
C LEU A 176 13.68 -3.48 13.52
N ARG A 177 13.42 -3.67 14.80
CA ARG A 177 14.37 -3.48 15.88
C ARG A 177 14.66 -4.88 16.44
N GLU A 178 15.74 -5.49 15.93
CA GLU A 178 16.16 -6.83 16.33
C GLU A 178 17.25 -6.70 17.39
N GLU A 179 17.06 -7.38 18.51
CA GLU A 179 18.11 -7.61 19.48
C GLU A 179 18.50 -9.09 19.48
N ASN A 180 19.79 -9.37 19.69
CA ASN A 180 20.27 -10.74 19.77
C ASN A 180 19.68 -11.46 21.00
N ASP A 181 19.42 -12.75 20.85
CA ASP A 181 18.95 -13.66 21.92
C ASP A 181 17.56 -13.37 22.50
N LYS A 182 16.68 -12.67 21.73
CA LYS A 182 15.28 -12.47 22.15
C LYS A 182 14.40 -13.62 21.74
N GLN A 183 13.58 -14.06 22.66
CA GLN A 183 12.59 -15.13 22.45
C GLN A 183 11.20 -14.59 22.09
N VAL A 184 10.94 -13.31 22.36
CA VAL A 184 9.65 -12.66 22.16
C VAL A 184 9.77 -11.50 21.17
N GLY A 185 8.79 -11.35 20.31
CA GLY A 185 8.68 -10.24 19.36
C GLY A 185 7.30 -9.58 19.45
N ILE A 186 7.27 -8.25 19.31
CA ILE A 186 6.05 -7.46 19.21
C ILE A 186 5.88 -6.99 17.77
N ILE A 187 4.74 -7.32 17.15
CA ILE A 187 4.34 -6.77 15.86
C ILE A 187 3.30 -5.69 16.13
N TYR A 188 3.51 -4.50 15.57
CA TYR A 188 2.63 -3.36 15.79
C TYR A 188 2.56 -2.46 14.56
N TYR A 189 1.66 -1.47 14.58
CA TYR A 189 1.49 -0.47 13.53
C TYR A 189 0.85 0.81 14.09
N GLY A 190 0.81 1.86 13.26
CA GLY A 190 0.15 3.12 13.59
C GLY A 190 0.78 3.86 14.77
N SER A 191 -0.04 4.57 15.52
CA SER A 191 0.37 5.44 16.64
C SER A 191 1.07 4.72 17.80
N VAL A 192 1.02 3.38 17.86
CA VAL A 192 1.79 2.57 18.83
C VAL A 192 3.30 2.87 18.74
N GLU A 193 3.78 3.35 17.58
CA GLU A 193 5.18 3.81 17.42
C GLU A 193 5.60 4.83 18.48
N ASN A 194 4.69 5.68 18.91
CA ASN A 194 4.98 6.73 19.88
C ASN A 194 5.11 6.23 21.32
N THR A 195 4.71 4.99 21.59
CA THR A 195 4.73 4.39 22.93
C THR A 195 5.58 3.14 23.04
N ILE A 196 6.04 2.58 21.92
CA ILE A 196 6.72 1.27 21.90
C ILE A 196 8.03 1.26 22.73
N THR A 197 8.75 2.38 22.77
CA THR A 197 9.97 2.48 23.55
C THR A 197 9.67 2.43 25.05
N GLU A 198 8.64 3.13 25.51
CA GLU A 198 8.20 3.08 26.92
C GLU A 198 7.69 1.68 27.28
N ILE A 199 6.99 0.99 26.38
CA ILE A 199 6.55 -0.39 26.57
C ILE A 199 7.74 -1.32 26.76
N ASP A 200 8.82 -1.17 25.96
CA ASP A 200 10.03 -1.98 26.08
C ASP A 200 10.73 -1.74 27.43
N ASP A 201 10.89 -0.47 27.85
CA ASP A 201 11.46 -0.10 29.13
C ASP A 201 10.66 -0.67 30.32
N ILE A 202 9.33 -0.61 30.26
CA ILE A 202 8.44 -1.17 31.30
C ILE A 202 8.57 -2.69 31.35
N LEU A 203 8.58 -3.37 30.21
CA LEU A 203 8.73 -4.82 30.15
C LEU A 203 10.08 -5.26 30.71
N GLU A 204 11.17 -4.59 30.33
CA GLU A 204 12.51 -4.89 30.85
C GLU A 204 12.57 -4.68 32.36
N SER A 205 12.08 -3.56 32.87
CA SER A 205 12.14 -3.22 34.30
C SER A 205 11.26 -4.10 35.18
N THR A 206 10.09 -4.54 34.68
CA THR A 206 9.10 -5.31 35.48
C THR A 206 9.28 -6.82 35.36
N THR A 207 9.72 -7.31 34.21
CA THR A 207 9.79 -8.75 33.90
C THR A 207 11.19 -9.25 33.53
N GLY A 208 12.14 -8.35 33.29
CA GLY A 208 13.45 -8.68 32.74
C GLY A 208 13.41 -9.10 31.26
N LEU A 209 12.26 -9.00 30.61
CA LEU A 209 12.11 -9.36 29.19
C LEU A 209 12.49 -8.16 28.32
N LYS A 210 13.39 -8.41 27.40
CA LYS A 210 13.67 -7.52 26.26
C LYS A 210 13.04 -8.13 25.02
N VAL A 211 12.47 -7.32 24.17
CA VAL A 211 11.72 -7.78 22.99
C VAL A 211 12.32 -7.25 21.69
N SER A 212 12.22 -8.03 20.64
CA SER A 212 12.39 -7.52 19.28
C SER A 212 11.08 -6.93 18.79
N THR A 213 11.12 -5.90 17.96
CA THR A 213 9.91 -5.27 17.46
C THR A 213 9.87 -5.23 15.94
N CYS A 214 8.68 -5.32 15.39
CA CYS A 214 8.40 -5.19 13.95
C CYS A 214 7.25 -4.24 13.74
N ARG A 215 7.51 -3.05 13.21
CA ARG A 215 6.46 -2.12 12.82
C ARG A 215 6.04 -2.35 11.37
N VAL A 216 4.77 -2.67 11.14
CA VAL A 216 4.17 -2.74 9.81
C VAL A 216 3.79 -1.33 9.36
N ARG A 217 4.23 -0.94 8.15
CA ARG A 217 4.02 0.41 7.59
C ARG A 217 3.14 0.43 6.35
N ALA A 218 2.92 -0.72 5.73
CA ALA A 218 2.06 -0.86 4.56
C ALA A 218 1.57 -2.30 4.38
N LEU A 219 0.48 -2.45 3.62
CA LEU A 219 0.02 -3.73 3.10
C LEU A 219 -0.07 -3.66 1.56
N PRO A 220 0.25 -4.74 0.83
CA PRO A 220 0.85 -5.98 1.33
C PRO A 220 2.27 -5.72 1.89
N TYR A 221 2.59 -6.32 3.02
CA TYR A 221 3.91 -6.15 3.63
C TYR A 221 4.94 -7.14 3.08
N LEU A 222 6.21 -6.76 3.14
CA LEU A 222 7.33 -7.70 2.94
C LEU A 222 7.31 -8.74 4.07
N SER A 223 7.14 -10.02 3.73
CA SER A 223 7.19 -11.06 4.76
C SER A 223 8.59 -11.13 5.39
N LEU A 224 8.67 -11.53 6.66
CA LEU A 224 9.94 -11.69 7.38
C LEU A 224 10.92 -12.64 6.65
N ILE A 225 10.41 -13.57 5.86
CA ILE A 225 11.21 -14.47 5.01
C ILE A 225 11.92 -13.69 3.89
N HIS A 226 11.26 -12.69 3.29
CA HIS A 226 11.86 -11.83 2.26
C HIS A 226 12.91 -10.89 2.86
N ILE A 227 12.66 -10.35 4.04
CA ILE A 227 13.61 -9.48 4.75
C ILE A 227 14.89 -10.25 5.09
N ARG A 228 14.80 -11.51 5.55
CA ARG A 228 15.97 -12.36 5.81
C ARG A 228 16.73 -12.75 4.55
N ARG A 229 16.07 -12.89 3.41
CA ARG A 229 16.74 -13.18 2.12
C ARG A 229 17.52 -11.99 1.60
N SER A 230 16.98 -10.78 1.68
CA SER A 230 17.70 -9.56 1.24
C SER A 230 18.96 -9.30 2.08
N ARG A 231 18.96 -9.60 3.39
CA ARG A 231 20.15 -9.49 4.23
C ARG A 231 21.24 -10.53 3.92
N ARG A 232 20.90 -11.70 3.38
CA ARG A 232 21.90 -12.70 2.94
C ARG A 232 22.57 -12.30 1.64
N SER A 233 21.91 -11.60 0.72
CA SER A 233 22.51 -11.11 -0.52
C SER A 233 23.40 -9.90 -0.35
N ILE A 234 23.35 -9.18 0.79
CA ILE A 234 24.24 -8.04 1.10
C ILE A 234 25.53 -8.50 1.80
N ARG A 235 25.61 -9.75 2.25
CA ARG A 235 26.79 -10.34 2.92
C ARG A 235 27.57 -11.33 2.05
N SER A 236 27.21 -11.50 0.81
CA SER A 236 27.97 -12.21 -0.24
C SER A 236 28.51 -11.20 -1.26
#